data_b9ceb59dc94df203fb9e9254777ef181
#
_entry.id   b9ceb59dc94df203fb9e9254777ef181
#
_cell.length_a   1.000
_cell.length_b   1.000
_cell.length_c   1.000
_cell.angle_alpha   90.00
_cell.angle_beta   90.00
_cell.angle_gamma   90.00
#
_symmetry.space_group_name_H-M   'P 1'
#
loop_
_entity.id
_entity.type
_entity.pdbx_description
1 polymer ?
#
loop_
_entity_poly.entity_id
_entity_poly.type
_entity_poly.pdbx_seq_one_letter_code
_entity_poly.pdbx_strand_id
1 'polypeptide(L)'
;MITGEVRNKVDKIWEVFWTGGITNPLEVIEQFTYLLFIKQLDETETIRENEASFLGIEYQGIFTEECQKYRWSRFKNLGDAQEIYDIVLNGVFPFIKNLHGDGESAYSKYMGDAIFKIPTPAMLTKLIDGIDGLELGEEDSKGHLYEYLLSKVATAGTNGQFRTPRHIIKM
;
A
#
# COMPACT_ATOMS: atom_id res chain seq x y z
N MET A 1 -13.52 -13.56 3.71
CA MET A 1 -12.46 -13.80 4.65
C MET A 1 -11.19 -14.15 3.93
N ILE A 2 -10.08 -13.58 4.31
CA ILE A 2 -8.84 -13.87 3.61
C ILE A 2 -8.35 -15.25 3.99
N THR A 3 -7.63 -15.87 3.06
CA THR A 3 -7.14 -17.23 3.27
C THR A 3 -5.96 -17.23 4.23
N GLY A 4 -5.60 -18.41 4.71
CA GLY A 4 -4.46 -18.52 5.59
C GLY A 4 -3.17 -18.12 4.90
N GLU A 5 -3.06 -18.38 3.60
CA GLU A 5 -1.86 -18.00 2.87
C GLU A 5 -1.73 -16.48 2.80
N VAL A 6 -2.82 -15.77 2.53
CA VAL A 6 -2.78 -14.32 2.48
C VAL A 6 -2.48 -13.78 3.86
N ARG A 7 -3.06 -14.38 4.91
CA ARG A 7 -2.78 -13.94 6.26
C ARG A 7 -1.31 -14.06 6.59
N ASN A 8 -0.69 -15.16 6.22
CA ASN A 8 0.72 -15.35 6.50
C ASN A 8 1.58 -14.32 5.76
N LYS A 9 1.20 -14.00 4.54
CA LYS A 9 1.93 -12.98 3.79
C LYS A 9 1.77 -11.61 4.41
N VAL A 10 0.58 -11.29 4.86
CA VAL A 10 0.33 -10.01 5.52
C VAL A 10 1.14 -9.93 6.81
N ASP A 11 1.19 -11.03 7.57
CA ASP A 11 1.93 -11.03 8.81
C ASP A 11 3.42 -10.80 8.58
N LYS A 12 3.96 -11.35 7.50
CA LYS A 12 5.36 -11.12 7.18
C LYS A 12 5.62 -9.67 6.80
N ILE A 13 4.70 -9.08 6.06
CA ILE A 13 4.82 -7.67 5.70
C ILE A 13 4.76 -6.81 6.95
N TRP A 14 3.84 -7.13 7.86
CA TRP A 14 3.72 -6.41 9.12
C TRP A 14 5.03 -6.48 9.89
N GLU A 15 5.66 -7.65 9.88
CA GLU A 15 6.90 -7.82 10.58
C GLU A 15 8.01 -6.98 9.99
N VAL A 16 8.04 -6.81 8.68
CA VAL A 16 9.04 -5.94 8.04
C VAL A 16 8.91 -4.52 8.57
N PHE A 17 7.68 -4.02 8.68
CA PHE A 17 7.48 -2.69 9.25
C PHE A 17 7.98 -2.64 10.68
N TRP A 18 7.60 -3.64 11.47
CA TRP A 18 7.91 -3.64 12.89
C TRP A 18 9.41 -3.70 13.13
N THR A 19 10.10 -4.60 12.45
CA THR A 19 11.53 -4.74 12.63
C THR A 19 12.29 -3.58 12.00
N GLY A 20 11.68 -2.87 11.07
CA GLY A 20 12.29 -1.71 10.46
C GLY A 20 12.12 -0.42 11.23
N GLY A 21 11.44 -0.49 12.38
CA GLY A 21 11.33 0.67 13.23
C GLY A 21 9.97 1.36 13.24
N ILE A 22 9.04 0.94 12.40
CA ILE A 22 7.70 1.52 12.44
C ILE A 22 6.86 0.65 13.34
N THR A 23 6.77 1.06 14.60
CA THR A 23 6.12 0.23 15.60
C THR A 23 4.75 0.74 16.02
N ASN A 24 4.32 1.87 15.49
CA ASN A 24 2.97 2.34 15.75
C ASN A 24 2.03 1.62 14.80
N PRO A 25 1.10 0.78 15.29
CA PRO A 25 0.26 -0.01 14.40
C PRO A 25 -0.54 0.84 13.41
N LEU A 26 -0.96 2.02 13.80
CA LEU A 26 -1.71 2.86 12.87
C LEU A 26 -0.83 3.35 11.74
N GLU A 27 0.44 3.63 12.02
CA GLU A 27 1.36 4.03 10.96
C GLU A 27 1.64 2.86 10.03
N VAL A 28 1.72 1.65 10.56
CA VAL A 28 1.92 0.49 9.71
C VAL A 28 0.77 0.36 8.72
N ILE A 29 -0.47 0.50 9.20
CA ILE A 29 -1.62 0.40 8.33
C ILE A 29 -1.60 1.49 7.28
N GLU A 30 -1.24 2.70 7.67
CA GLU A 30 -1.18 3.80 6.71
C GLU A 30 -0.18 3.52 5.60
N GLN A 31 1.04 3.15 5.96
CA GLN A 31 2.06 2.93 4.95
C GLN A 31 1.72 1.73 4.08
N PHE A 32 1.18 0.69 4.67
CA PHE A 32 0.77 -0.49 3.94
C PHE A 32 -0.32 -0.11 2.93
N THR A 33 -1.29 0.69 3.37
CA THR A 33 -2.39 1.13 2.52
C THR A 33 -1.89 1.95 1.34
N TYR A 34 -0.94 2.85 1.59
CA TYR A 34 -0.38 3.65 0.52
C TYR A 34 0.27 2.79 -0.56
N LEU A 35 1.04 1.79 -0.14
CA LEU A 35 1.70 0.92 -1.11
C LEU A 35 0.69 0.06 -1.86
N LEU A 36 -0.35 -0.41 -1.18
CA LEU A 36 -1.40 -1.14 -1.84
C LEU A 36 -2.11 -0.27 -2.88
N PHE A 37 -2.35 0.98 -2.53
CA PHE A 37 -3.02 1.89 -3.44
C PHE A 37 -2.19 2.09 -4.71
N ILE A 38 -0.89 2.26 -4.55
CA ILE A 38 0.00 2.44 -5.69
C ILE A 38 -0.06 1.21 -6.59
N LYS A 39 -0.02 0.02 -6.00
CA LYS A 39 -0.10 -1.21 -6.77
C LYS A 39 -1.42 -1.32 -7.51
N GLN A 40 -2.51 -0.98 -6.82
CA GLN A 40 -3.83 -1.11 -7.42
C GLN A 40 -4.07 -0.10 -8.53
N LEU A 41 -3.48 1.08 -8.43
CA LEU A 41 -3.58 2.05 -9.50
C LEU A 41 -3.00 1.48 -10.79
N ASP A 42 -1.84 0.85 -10.69
CA ASP A 42 -1.21 0.27 -11.87
C ASP A 42 -2.04 -0.90 -12.40
N GLU A 43 -2.53 -1.74 -11.50
CA GLU A 43 -3.34 -2.89 -11.93
C GLU A 43 -4.61 -2.44 -12.63
N THR A 44 -5.27 -1.44 -12.09
CA THR A 44 -6.49 -0.92 -12.69
C THR A 44 -6.19 -0.30 -14.06
N GLU A 45 -5.09 0.43 -14.15
CA GLU A 45 -4.72 1.05 -15.40
C GLU A 45 -4.43 -0.01 -16.46
N THR A 46 -3.75 -1.09 -16.06
CA THR A 46 -3.45 -2.16 -16.99
C THR A 46 -4.73 -2.82 -17.49
N ILE A 47 -5.70 -3.04 -16.62
CA ILE A 47 -6.96 -3.62 -17.03
C ILE A 47 -7.66 -2.72 -18.03
N ARG A 48 -7.69 -1.42 -17.77
CA ARG A 48 -8.36 -0.50 -18.68
C ARG A 48 -7.64 -0.36 -20.00
N GLU A 49 -6.32 -0.41 -19.96
CA GLU A 49 -5.53 -0.37 -21.19
C GLU A 49 -5.84 -1.59 -22.04
N ASN A 50 -5.93 -2.76 -21.41
CA ASN A 50 -6.22 -3.98 -22.15
C ASN A 50 -7.63 -3.97 -22.72
N GLU A 51 -8.59 -3.46 -21.99
CA GLU A 51 -9.94 -3.36 -22.48
C GLU A 51 -10.04 -2.41 -23.67
N ALA A 52 -9.37 -1.29 -23.58
CA ALA A 52 -9.37 -0.34 -24.69
C ALA A 52 -8.73 -0.92 -25.92
N SER A 53 -7.63 -1.66 -25.73
CA SER A 53 -6.97 -2.29 -26.83
C SER A 53 -7.85 -3.34 -27.48
N PHE A 54 -8.56 -4.12 -26.67
CA PHE A 54 -9.45 -5.14 -27.20
C PHE A 54 -10.58 -4.50 -27.99
N LEU A 55 -11.09 -3.37 -27.55
CA LEU A 55 -12.19 -2.70 -28.22
C LEU A 55 -11.70 -1.81 -29.36
N GLY A 56 -10.41 -1.64 -29.50
CA GLY A 56 -9.88 -0.79 -30.58
C GLY A 56 -10.07 0.69 -30.35
N ILE A 57 -10.21 1.11 -29.10
CA ILE A 57 -10.39 2.54 -28.82
C ILE A 57 -9.16 3.08 -28.12
N GLU A 58 -9.02 4.38 -28.17
CA GLU A 58 -7.92 5.04 -27.54
C GLU A 58 -8.19 5.22 -26.07
N TYR A 59 -7.20 5.07 -25.22
CA TYR A 59 -7.38 5.20 -23.80
C TYR A 59 -6.39 6.20 -23.24
N GLN A 60 -6.90 7.16 -22.50
CA GLN A 60 -6.04 8.09 -21.81
C GLN A 60 -6.14 7.82 -20.34
N GLY A 61 -5.11 7.27 -19.77
CA GLY A 61 -5.12 6.90 -18.38
C GLY A 61 -4.49 7.93 -17.48
N ILE A 62 -4.33 7.57 -16.22
CA ILE A 62 -3.73 8.47 -15.26
C ILE A 62 -2.23 8.52 -15.36
N PHE A 63 -1.59 7.48 -15.92
CA PHE A 63 -0.14 7.49 -16.09
C PHE A 63 0.18 7.97 -17.49
N THR A 64 0.56 9.23 -17.61
CA THR A 64 0.97 9.77 -18.89
C THR A 64 2.32 9.17 -19.29
N GLU A 65 2.78 9.50 -20.46
CA GLU A 65 4.04 8.95 -20.93
C GLU A 65 5.17 9.27 -19.98
N GLU A 66 5.18 10.46 -19.42
CA GLU A 66 6.23 10.84 -18.50
C GLU A 66 6.08 10.17 -17.16
N CYS A 67 4.90 9.69 -16.82
CA CYS A 67 4.64 9.10 -15.53
C CYS A 67 4.65 7.59 -15.54
N GLN A 68 4.96 6.97 -16.68
CA GLN A 68 5.01 5.53 -16.74
C GLN A 68 6.00 4.93 -15.75
N LYS A 69 7.07 5.64 -15.49
CA LYS A 69 8.08 5.16 -14.55
C LYS A 69 7.56 5.06 -13.12
N TYR A 70 6.41 5.67 -12.85
CA TYR A 70 5.83 5.61 -11.51
C TYR A 70 4.93 4.42 -11.32
N ARG A 71 4.74 3.61 -12.32
CA ARG A 71 3.88 2.43 -12.21
C ARG A 71 4.59 1.37 -11.39
N TRP A 72 3.82 0.69 -10.55
CA TRP A 72 4.34 -0.36 -9.68
C TRP A 72 5.13 -1.41 -10.49
N SER A 73 4.58 -1.82 -11.63
CA SER A 73 5.23 -2.84 -12.45
C SER A 73 6.55 -2.36 -13.03
N ARG A 74 6.75 -1.05 -13.08
CA ARG A 74 8.00 -0.53 -13.61
C ARG A 74 9.03 -0.37 -12.52
N PHE A 75 8.70 0.34 -11.45
CA PHE A 75 9.74 0.63 -10.48
C PHE A 75 10.14 -0.61 -9.66
N LYS A 76 9.23 -1.58 -9.49
CA LYS A 76 9.60 -2.75 -8.71
C LYS A 76 10.73 -3.55 -9.37
N ASN A 77 10.93 -3.37 -10.66
CA ASN A 77 11.94 -4.11 -11.40
C ASN A 77 13.22 -3.34 -11.64
N LEU A 78 13.41 -2.21 -10.98
CA LEU A 78 14.60 -1.40 -11.25
C LEU A 78 15.90 -2.04 -10.79
N GLY A 79 15.84 -2.91 -9.84
CA GLY A 79 17.05 -3.66 -9.46
C GLY A 79 17.96 -2.99 -8.45
N ASP A 80 17.82 -1.71 -8.22
CA ASP A 80 18.64 -1.00 -7.25
C ASP A 80 17.75 -0.42 -6.17
N ALA A 81 17.98 -0.80 -4.92
CA ALA A 81 17.10 -0.37 -3.83
C ALA A 81 17.05 1.14 -3.68
N GLN A 82 18.19 1.80 -3.82
CA GLN A 82 18.22 3.24 -3.67
C GLN A 82 17.45 3.93 -4.79
N GLU A 83 17.54 3.42 -5.99
CA GLU A 83 16.84 3.98 -7.12
C GLU A 83 15.33 3.82 -6.93
N ILE A 84 14.90 2.67 -6.46
CA ILE A 84 13.49 2.43 -6.18
C ILE A 84 13.01 3.39 -5.10
N TYR A 85 13.80 3.53 -4.05
CA TYR A 85 13.43 4.40 -2.95
C TYR A 85 13.28 5.85 -3.42
N ASP A 86 14.23 6.30 -4.22
CA ASP A 86 14.20 7.68 -4.69
C ASP A 86 13.00 7.94 -5.59
N ILE A 87 12.66 7.00 -6.46
CA ILE A 87 11.56 7.23 -7.36
C ILE A 87 10.23 7.18 -6.61
N VAL A 88 10.12 6.32 -5.61
CA VAL A 88 8.90 6.26 -4.82
C VAL A 88 8.73 7.52 -3.98
N LEU A 89 9.80 7.91 -3.28
CA LEU A 89 9.71 9.05 -2.39
C LEU A 89 9.50 10.36 -3.16
N ASN A 90 10.25 10.56 -4.21
CA ASN A 90 10.26 11.84 -4.89
C ASN A 90 9.36 11.92 -6.12
N GLY A 91 8.88 10.80 -6.61
CA GLY A 91 8.06 10.77 -7.80
C GLY A 91 6.68 10.18 -7.57
N VAL A 92 6.64 8.93 -7.12
CA VAL A 92 5.37 8.21 -7.01
C VAL A 92 4.47 8.84 -5.96
N PHE A 93 5.02 9.10 -4.77
CA PHE A 93 4.21 9.66 -3.70
C PHE A 93 3.66 11.04 -4.06
N PRO A 94 4.47 11.98 -4.56
CA PRO A 94 3.91 13.26 -5.00
C PRO A 94 2.89 13.09 -6.12
N PHE A 95 3.11 12.11 -7.02
CA PHE A 95 2.18 11.86 -8.09
C PHE A 95 0.80 11.46 -7.55
N ILE A 96 0.76 10.50 -6.61
CA ILE A 96 -0.52 10.06 -6.10
C ILE A 96 -1.18 11.11 -5.23
N LYS A 97 -0.40 11.95 -4.56
CA LYS A 97 -0.98 13.00 -3.76
C LYS A 97 -1.70 14.03 -4.63
N ASN A 98 -1.31 14.14 -5.88
CA ASN A 98 -1.93 15.09 -6.77
C ASN A 98 -3.02 14.49 -7.66
N LEU A 99 -3.35 13.23 -7.42
CA LEU A 99 -4.36 12.58 -8.24
C LEU A 99 -5.78 12.88 -7.82
N HIS A 100 -5.97 13.67 -6.77
CA HIS A 100 -7.28 13.79 -6.25
C HIS A 100 -8.19 14.65 -7.09
N GLY A 101 -7.79 15.26 -8.08
CA GLY A 101 -8.55 16.11 -8.89
C GLY A 101 -10.01 15.86 -8.90
N ASP A 102 -10.54 15.28 -9.94
CA ASP A 102 -11.91 15.15 -10.03
C ASP A 102 -12.49 14.09 -9.25
N GLY A 103 -11.79 13.17 -8.85
CA GLY A 103 -12.30 12.01 -8.27
C GLY A 103 -12.89 12.21 -6.97
N GLU A 104 -12.59 13.09 -6.23
CA GLU A 104 -13.20 13.34 -5.05
C GLU A 104 -13.63 12.20 -4.27
N SER A 105 -13.07 11.08 -4.30
CA SER A 105 -13.42 10.00 -3.40
C SER A 105 -12.78 10.28 -2.07
N ALA A 106 -13.29 9.66 -1.03
CA ALA A 106 -12.69 9.77 0.28
C ALA A 106 -11.25 9.29 0.25
N TYR A 107 -11.00 8.28 -0.58
CA TYR A 107 -9.67 7.72 -0.70
C TYR A 107 -8.71 8.73 -1.30
N SER A 108 -9.15 9.47 -2.30
CA SER A 108 -8.31 10.49 -2.90
C SER A 108 -7.95 11.56 -1.89
N LYS A 109 -8.91 11.96 -1.07
CA LYS A 109 -8.62 12.93 -0.05
C LYS A 109 -7.65 12.39 0.97
N TYR A 110 -7.82 11.14 1.36
CA TYR A 110 -6.93 10.52 2.32
C TYR A 110 -5.50 10.51 1.79
N MET A 111 -5.33 10.19 0.50
CA MET A 111 -3.99 10.14 -0.07
C MET A 111 -3.38 11.54 -0.21
N GLY A 112 -4.22 12.55 -0.31
CA GLY A 112 -3.70 13.91 -0.40
C GLY A 112 -2.91 14.34 0.83
N ASP A 113 -3.23 13.73 1.99
CA ASP A 113 -2.52 14.05 3.21
C ASP A 113 -1.48 13.02 3.58
N ALA A 114 -1.19 12.09 2.68
CA ALA A 114 -0.27 11.00 2.98
C ALA A 114 1.16 11.49 3.19
N ILE A 115 1.84 10.87 4.13
CA ILE A 115 3.23 11.16 4.40
C ILE A 115 3.99 9.84 4.34
N PHE A 116 5.03 9.82 3.52
CA PHE A 116 5.84 8.62 3.34
C PHE A 116 6.81 8.51 4.50
N LYS A 117 6.71 7.45 5.27
CA LYS A 117 7.53 7.31 6.47
C LYS A 117 8.47 6.12 6.47
N ILE A 118 8.57 5.41 5.37
CA ILE A 118 9.47 4.25 5.30
C ILE A 118 10.89 4.76 5.26
N PRO A 119 11.72 4.37 6.23
CA PRO A 119 13.01 5.04 6.43
C PRO A 119 14.17 4.59 5.57
N THR A 120 14.16 3.40 5.01
CA THR A 120 15.33 2.92 4.28
C THR A 120 14.95 2.26 2.97
N PRO A 121 15.84 2.30 1.99
CA PRO A 121 15.59 1.59 0.74
C PRO A 121 15.43 0.08 0.92
N ALA A 122 16.23 -0.51 1.79
CA ALA A 122 16.14 -1.95 2.00
C ALA A 122 14.77 -2.33 2.53
N MET A 123 14.22 -1.55 3.45
CA MET A 123 12.90 -1.83 3.98
C MET A 123 11.85 -1.69 2.90
N LEU A 124 11.95 -0.63 2.09
CA LEU A 124 10.96 -0.42 1.04
C LEU A 124 10.95 -1.57 0.04
N THR A 125 12.11 -2.06 -0.38
CA THR A 125 12.16 -3.15 -1.34
C THR A 125 11.57 -4.43 -0.75
N LYS A 126 11.79 -4.69 0.53
CA LYS A 126 11.18 -5.85 1.15
C LYS A 126 9.67 -5.71 1.19
N LEU A 127 9.18 -4.51 1.45
CA LEU A 127 7.74 -4.28 1.47
C LEU A 127 7.14 -4.43 0.08
N ILE A 128 7.82 -3.91 -0.94
CA ILE A 128 7.34 -4.04 -2.30
C ILE A 128 7.27 -5.52 -2.69
N ASP A 129 8.30 -6.28 -2.38
CA ASP A 129 8.31 -7.70 -2.71
C ASP A 129 7.18 -8.43 -2.01
N GLY A 130 6.96 -8.13 -0.74
CA GLY A 130 5.89 -8.78 0.02
C GLY A 130 4.52 -8.43 -0.51
N ILE A 131 4.30 -7.16 -0.80
CA ILE A 131 3.00 -6.71 -1.29
C ILE A 131 2.77 -7.21 -2.70
N ASP A 132 3.82 -7.26 -3.51
CA ASP A 132 3.67 -7.76 -4.87
C ASP A 132 3.24 -9.21 -4.88
N GLY A 133 3.60 -9.95 -3.85
CA GLY A 133 3.19 -11.35 -3.74
C GLY A 133 1.81 -11.56 -3.17
N LEU A 134 1.13 -10.49 -2.76
CA LEU A 134 -0.22 -10.64 -2.27
C LEU A 134 -1.18 -10.73 -3.44
N GLU A 135 -1.87 -11.86 -3.54
CA GLU A 135 -2.84 -12.02 -4.57
C GLU A 135 -4.19 -12.01 -3.92
N LEU A 136 -4.86 -10.90 -3.98
CA LEU A 136 -6.19 -10.77 -3.42
C LEU A 136 -7.19 -11.22 -4.47
N GLY A 137 -8.12 -12.02 -4.03
CA GLY A 137 -9.14 -12.51 -4.92
C GLY A 137 -9.99 -11.35 -5.35
N GLU A 138 -10.90 -11.61 -6.26
CA GLU A 138 -11.62 -10.60 -6.70
C GLU A 138 -12.57 -10.08 -5.83
N GLU A 139 -13.29 -10.79 -5.10
CA GLU A 139 -14.32 -10.27 -4.43
C GLU A 139 -13.96 -9.65 -3.26
N ASP A 140 -14.06 -9.09 -2.54
CA ASP A 140 -13.98 -8.34 -1.36
C ASP A 140 -12.80 -8.59 -0.58
N SER A 141 -11.81 -9.07 -1.10
CA SER A 141 -10.61 -9.32 -0.36
C SER A 141 -9.98 -8.06 0.18
N LYS A 142 -10.17 -6.92 -0.49
CA LYS A 142 -9.61 -5.69 0.04
C LYS A 142 -10.24 -5.31 1.36
N GLY A 143 -11.54 -5.43 1.47
CA GLY A 143 -12.21 -5.14 2.71
C GLY A 143 -11.79 -6.09 3.81
N HIS A 144 -11.67 -7.36 3.48
CA HIS A 144 -11.25 -8.34 4.46
C HIS A 144 -9.81 -8.10 4.89
N LEU A 145 -8.96 -7.70 3.97
CA LEU A 145 -7.59 -7.38 4.30
C LEU A 145 -7.54 -6.21 5.28
N TYR A 146 -8.31 -5.18 5.01
CA TYR A 146 -8.32 -4.03 5.88
C TYR A 146 -8.83 -4.41 7.27
N GLU A 147 -9.87 -5.26 7.33
CA GLU A 147 -10.37 -5.74 8.61
C GLU A 147 -9.30 -6.52 9.37
N TYR A 148 -8.54 -7.33 8.65
CA TYR A 148 -7.48 -8.09 9.30
C TYR A 148 -6.40 -7.16 9.84
N LEU A 149 -6.05 -6.12 9.10
CA LEU A 149 -5.06 -5.15 9.58
C LEU A 149 -5.58 -4.44 10.81
N LEU A 150 -6.85 -4.09 10.84
CA LEU A 150 -7.42 -3.45 12.01
C LEU A 150 -7.42 -4.39 13.21
N SER A 151 -7.61 -5.67 12.99
CA SER A 151 -7.56 -6.62 14.09
C SER A 151 -6.16 -6.69 14.69
N LYS A 152 -5.13 -6.47 13.88
CA LYS A 152 -3.78 -6.46 14.41
C LYS A 152 -3.54 -5.24 15.29
N VAL A 153 -4.19 -4.12 14.96
CA VAL A 153 -4.11 -2.95 15.81
C VAL A 153 -4.71 -3.26 17.18
N ALA A 154 -5.87 -3.89 17.20
CA ALA A 154 -6.50 -4.24 18.45
C ALA A 154 -5.62 -5.17 19.27
N THR A 155 -5.03 -6.16 18.62
CA THR A 155 -4.17 -7.09 19.32
C THR A 155 -2.93 -6.39 19.85
N ALA A 156 -2.31 -5.55 19.06
CA ALA A 156 -1.13 -4.84 19.50
C ALA A 156 -1.46 -3.93 20.68
N GLY A 157 -2.60 -3.27 20.60
CA GLY A 157 -3.01 -2.42 21.71
C GLY A 157 -3.25 -3.20 22.98
N THR A 158 -3.80 -4.40 22.85
CA THR A 158 -4.04 -5.20 24.01
C THR A 158 -2.77 -5.74 24.60
N ASN A 159 -1.87 -6.20 23.78
CA ASN A 159 -0.66 -6.80 24.26
C ASN A 159 0.43 -5.81 24.53
N GLY A 160 0.33 -4.63 24.09
CA GLY A 160 1.41 -3.74 24.14
C GLY A 160 1.38 -2.80 25.21
N GLN A 161 1.72 -1.65 24.98
CA GLN A 161 1.89 -0.75 25.92
C GLN A 161 0.75 -0.17 26.40
N PHE A 162 -0.35 -0.42 25.83
CA PHE A 162 -1.44 0.18 26.37
C PHE A 162 -1.81 -0.36 27.61
N ARG A 163 -1.19 -1.25 28.11
CA ARG A 163 -1.50 -1.72 29.31
C ARG A 163 -1.48 -0.84 30.29
N THR A 164 -1.59 -0.09 30.38
CA THR A 164 -1.56 0.74 31.42
C THR A 164 -2.77 1.12 31.83
N PRO A 165 -3.21 1.02 32.19
CA PRO A 165 -4.03 1.04 32.53
C PRO A 165 -4.88 0.61 32.45
N ARG A 166 -4.98 -0.07 32.49
CA ARG A 166 -5.79 -0.41 32.48
C ARG A 166 -6.38 -0.37 32.79
N HIS A 167 -6.35 -0.64 33.24
CA HIS A 167 -7.00 -0.73 33.47
C HIS A 167 -7.69 -0.17 33.34
N ILE A 168 -7.55 0.30 33.47
CA ILE A 168 -8.25 0.65 33.23
C ILE A 168 -8.99 0.56 32.50
N ILE A 169 -9.00 0.34 32.42
CA ILE A 169 -9.61 0.10 31.72
C ILE A 169 -10.23 -0.48 31.49
N LYS A 170 -10.44 -0.94 32.07
CA LYS A 170 -11.05 -1.51 31.88
C LYS A 170 -11.73 -1.61 31.60
N MET A 171 -11.79 -1.74 31.94
CA MET A 171 -12.34 -1.97 31.75
C MET A 171 -12.74 -2.16 31.47
#